data_771e50673afb3f9b71040f65d3e9f69e
#
_entry.id   771e50673afb3f9b71040f65d3e9f69e
#
_cell.length_a   1.000
_cell.length_b   1.000
_cell.length_c   1.000
_cell.angle_alpha   90.00
_cell.angle_beta   90.00
_cell.angle_gamma   90.00
#
_symmetry.space_group_name_H-M   'P 1'
#
loop_
_entity.id
_entity.type
_entity.pdbx_description
1 polymer ?
#
loop_
_entity_poly.entity_id
_entity_poly.type
_entity_poly.pdbx_seq_one_letter_code
_entity_poly.pdbx_strand_id
1 'polypeptide(L)' 'MFTKHVERYVLRSCSEGGYLSINAVNQRIESQPSLDKAWIFRSHDSAVNHALSIGEVHGETPDVVKLDQ' A
#
# COMPACT_ATOMS: atom_id res chain seq x y z
N MET A 1 -7.57 -1.66 30.88
CA MET A 1 -7.06 -0.74 29.84
C MET A 1 -6.61 -1.50 28.62
N PHE A 2 -7.06 -1.09 27.50
CA PHE A 2 -6.74 -1.76 26.24
C PHE A 2 -5.76 -0.95 25.44
N THR A 3 -4.72 -1.62 25.00
CA THR A 3 -3.78 -1.04 24.07
C THR A 3 -4.17 -1.51 22.68
N LYS A 4 -4.53 -0.57 21.84
CA LYS A 4 -4.83 -0.92 20.48
C LYS A 4 -3.55 -0.94 19.67
N HIS A 5 -3.35 -2.04 19.02
CA HIS A 5 -2.27 -2.11 18.05
C HIS A 5 -2.79 -1.52 16.74
N VAL A 6 -2.18 -0.45 16.32
CA VAL A 6 -2.53 0.14 15.03
C VAL A 6 -1.66 -0.55 14.00
N GLU A 7 -2.28 -1.43 13.24
CA GLU A 7 -1.58 -2.11 12.17
C GLU A 7 -1.46 -1.18 10.98
N ARG A 8 -0.31 -1.23 10.35
CA ARG A 8 -0.05 -0.41 9.18
C ARG A 8 0.46 -1.30 8.08
N TYR A 9 -0.12 -1.15 6.91
CA TYR A 9 0.26 -1.94 5.75
C TYR A 9 0.53 -1.00 4.59
N VAL A 10 1.47 -1.37 3.76
CA VAL A 10 1.77 -0.64 2.54
C VAL A 10 1.78 -1.63 1.40
N LEU A 11 1.67 -1.12 0.19
CA LEU A 11 1.75 -1.92 -1.01
C LEU A 11 3.10 -1.66 -1.66
N ARG A 12 3.80 -2.74 -1.97
CA ARG A 12 5.12 -2.66 -2.57
C ARG A 12 5.03 -3.11 -4.01
N SER A 13 5.60 -2.30 -4.90
CA SER A 13 5.61 -2.63 -6.31
C SER A 13 6.55 -3.79 -6.57
N CYS A 14 6.05 -4.83 -7.27
CA CYS A 14 6.87 -5.99 -7.59
C CYS A 14 7.90 -5.68 -8.67
N SER A 15 7.56 -4.80 -9.59
CA SER A 15 8.43 -4.53 -10.72
C SER A 15 9.43 -3.41 -10.45
N GLU A 16 9.01 -2.40 -9.70
CA GLU A 16 9.85 -1.21 -9.50
C GLU A 16 10.53 -1.16 -8.14
N GLY A 17 10.09 -2.00 -7.22
CA GLY A 17 10.70 -2.10 -5.93
C GLY A 17 10.37 -0.98 -4.95
N GLY A 18 9.55 -0.03 -5.36
CA GLY A 18 9.14 1.05 -4.49
C GLY A 18 7.82 0.79 -3.83
N TYR A 19 7.33 1.77 -3.08
CA TYR A 19 6.05 1.68 -2.41
C TYR A 19 5.01 2.45 -3.19
N LEU A 20 3.79 1.95 -3.22
CA LEU A 20 2.73 2.61 -3.96
C LEU A 20 2.14 3.73 -3.14
N SER A 21 1.83 4.83 -3.80
CA SER A 21 1.16 5.97 -3.20
C SER A 21 0.08 6.45 -4.15
N ILE A 22 -0.86 7.20 -3.60
CA ILE A 22 -1.90 7.78 -4.44
C ILE A 22 -1.69 9.29 -4.49
N ASN A 23 -1.69 9.83 -5.70
CA ASN A 23 -1.55 11.26 -5.90
C ASN A 23 -2.91 11.91 -5.70
N ALA A 24 -3.01 12.80 -4.70
CA ALA A 24 -4.29 13.39 -4.34
C ALA A 24 -4.85 14.33 -5.42
N VAL A 25 -3.97 14.87 -6.26
CA VAL A 25 -4.39 15.82 -7.28
C VAL A 25 -5.04 15.10 -8.46
N ASN A 26 -4.40 14.07 -8.98
CA ASN A 26 -4.90 13.39 -10.18
C ASN A 26 -5.40 11.98 -9.92
N GLN A 27 -5.40 11.54 -8.66
CA GLN A 27 -5.89 10.22 -8.25
C GLN A 27 -5.12 9.07 -8.89
N ARG A 28 -3.88 9.33 -9.28
CA ARG A 28 -3.07 8.30 -9.92
C ARG A 28 -2.21 7.57 -8.90
N ILE A 29 -2.00 6.30 -9.15
CA ILE A 29 -1.14 5.48 -8.30
C ILE A 29 0.27 5.60 -8.82
N GLU A 30 1.18 5.96 -7.93
CA GLU A 30 2.57 6.18 -8.26
C GLU A 30 3.46 5.35 -7.38
N SER A 31 4.64 5.02 -7.86
CA SER A 31 5.63 4.30 -7.10
C SER A 31 6.61 5.30 -6.49
N GLN A 32 6.79 5.20 -5.18
CA GLN A 32 7.68 6.09 -4.45
C GLN A 32 8.79 5.29 -3.79
N PRO A 33 10.03 5.76 -3.87
CA PRO A 33 11.13 5.03 -3.22
C PRO A 33 11.12 5.16 -1.70
N SER A 34 10.42 6.16 -1.19
CA SER A 34 10.42 6.45 0.24
C SER A 34 9.16 5.92 0.89
N LEU A 35 9.32 5.24 2.03
CA LEU A 35 8.19 4.75 2.80
C LEU A 35 7.34 5.90 3.34
N ASP A 36 7.93 7.07 3.56
CA ASP A 36 7.21 8.21 4.09
C ASP A 36 6.05 8.64 3.21
N LYS A 37 6.15 8.39 1.93
CA LYS A 37 5.12 8.80 0.98
C LYS A 37 4.20 7.66 0.59
N ALA A 38 4.38 6.50 1.17
CA ALA A 38 3.59 5.34 0.82
C ALA A 38 2.15 5.49 1.32
N TRP A 39 1.24 4.88 0.58
CA TRP A 39 -0.17 4.84 0.96
C TRP A 39 -0.31 3.84 2.10
N ILE A 40 -0.73 4.31 3.25
CA ILE A 40 -0.82 3.48 4.46
C ILE A 40 -2.23 2.97 4.62
N PHE A 41 -2.34 1.67 4.81
CA PHE A 41 -3.61 1.01 5.10
C PHE A 41 -3.62 0.57 6.55
N ARG A 42 -4.77 0.66 7.18
CA ARG A 42 -4.87 0.34 8.60
C ARG A 42 -5.41 -1.06 8.86
N SER A 43 -5.80 -1.76 7.82
CA SER A 43 -6.22 -3.13 7.96
C SER A 43 -5.66 -3.97 6.83
N HIS A 44 -5.41 -5.23 7.14
CA HIS A 44 -4.90 -6.16 6.14
C HIS A 44 -5.90 -6.34 4.99
N ASP A 45 -7.18 -6.44 5.33
CA ASP A 45 -8.21 -6.65 4.31
C ASP A 45 -8.28 -5.48 3.34
N SER A 46 -8.18 -4.26 3.85
CA SER A 46 -8.21 -3.09 2.99
C SER A 46 -7.02 -3.09 2.05
N ALA A 47 -5.83 -3.40 2.57
CA ALA A 47 -4.63 -3.43 1.75
C ALA A 47 -4.73 -4.50 0.68
N VAL A 48 -5.22 -5.69 1.03
CA VAL A 48 -5.37 -6.78 0.08
C VAL A 48 -6.36 -6.42 -1.02
N ASN A 49 -7.50 -5.83 -0.63
CA ASN A 49 -8.52 -5.46 -1.61
C ASN A 49 -7.99 -4.43 -2.60
N HIS A 50 -7.23 -3.46 -2.12
CA HIS A 50 -6.65 -2.48 -3.02
C HIS A 50 -5.58 -3.10 -3.90
N ALA A 51 -4.77 -4.02 -3.34
CA ALA A 51 -3.75 -4.68 -4.12
C ALA A 51 -4.38 -5.48 -5.25
N LEU A 52 -5.46 -6.20 -4.98
CA LEU A 52 -6.14 -6.98 -6.00
C LEU A 52 -6.73 -6.09 -7.08
N SER A 53 -7.33 -4.97 -6.71
CA SER A 53 -7.87 -4.03 -7.68
C SER A 53 -6.79 -3.46 -8.57
N ILE A 54 -5.65 -3.12 -7.99
CA ILE A 54 -4.52 -2.61 -8.76
C ILE A 54 -4.03 -3.68 -9.73
N GLY A 55 -3.97 -4.92 -9.27
CA GLY A 55 -3.55 -6.02 -10.13
C GLY A 55 -4.47 -6.20 -11.32
N GLU A 56 -5.78 -6.03 -11.14
CA GLU A 56 -6.72 -6.16 -12.24
C GLU A 56 -6.54 -5.07 -13.28
N VAL A 57 -6.25 -3.85 -12.82
CA VAL A 57 -6.12 -2.72 -13.73
C VAL A 57 -4.75 -2.69 -14.40
N HIS A 58 -3.71 -2.97 -13.64
CA HIS A 58 -2.33 -2.80 -14.13
C HIS A 58 -1.62 -4.09 -14.49
N GLY A 59 -2.23 -5.21 -14.22
CA GLY A 59 -1.66 -6.50 -14.60
C GLY A 59 -0.69 -7.10 -13.61
N GLU A 60 -0.31 -6.36 -12.59
CA GLU A 60 0.58 -6.87 -11.54
C GLU A 60 0.00 -6.53 -10.17
N THR A 61 -0.11 -7.55 -9.34
CA THR A 61 -0.62 -7.35 -7.98
C THR A 61 0.54 -7.00 -7.07
N PRO A 62 0.51 -5.83 -6.41
CA PRO A 62 1.59 -5.48 -5.49
C PRO A 62 1.58 -6.34 -4.25
N ASP A 63 2.70 -6.40 -3.56
CA ASP A 63 2.81 -7.12 -2.31
C ASP A 63 2.27 -6.28 -1.16
N VAL A 64 1.57 -6.94 -0.26
CA VAL A 64 1.09 -6.29 0.97
C VAL A 64 2.15 -6.51 2.03
N VAL A 65 2.69 -5.42 2.55
CA VAL A 65 3.78 -5.46 3.53
C VAL A 65 3.29 -4.83 4.83
N LYS A 66 3.42 -5.58 5.92
CA LYS A 66 3.06 -5.07 7.23
C LYS A 66 4.24 -4.32 7.81
N LEU A 67 3.98 -3.13 8.30
CA LEU A 67 5.01 -2.32 8.94
C LEU A 67 5.08 -2.64 10.42
N ASP A 68 6.29 -2.84 10.91
CA ASP A 68 6.50 -3.05 12.33
C ASP A 68 6.60 -1.72 13.04
N GLN A 69 6.05 -1.71 14.23
CA GLN A 69 6.08 -0.51 15.07
C GLN A 69 7.14 -0.62 16.13
#